data_5df9e0819bcd952ad0b6156310e91ef0
#
_entry.id   5df9e0819bcd952ad0b6156310e91ef0
#
_cell.length_a   1.000
_cell.length_b   1.000
_cell.length_c   1.000
_cell.angle_alpha   90.00
_cell.angle_beta   90.00
_cell.angle_gamma   90.00
#
_symmetry.space_group_name_H-M   'P 1'
#
loop_
_entity.id
_entity.type
_entity.pdbx_description
1 polymer ?
#
loop_
_entity_poly.entity_id
_entity_poly.type
_entity_poly.pdbx_seq_one_letter_code
_entity_poly.pdbx_strand_id
1 'polypeptide(L)'
;MSVHHQIVFIDEPHPVLAQRLMGLGMDCRFLYQATRQEILAQLDHCYGIVVRSRVRIDRELLEAAPALAFVARLGVGVEHIDLECAAARGVEVFTSPEGSRDTVAEHALGMLLMLLNNLGRADRQVRAGSWIREGNRGAEIKGKTVGILGYGNMGTAFAQRLQGFEARVLAYDKYKSGYGDQYAEEADLDTFFRETDILSVHIPYMPSNHYFIDAHFLDRFAKPIYLVNTARGLVLHTQDLTERMKSGKVLGAALDVIEYEELSFEKLNPLDLPEPFQYLRQSDRAVLTPHIAGWSFESNEGHAAVLAEKIERFLNQQAHTGEPAGTGWRALL
;
A
#
# COMPACT_ATOMS: atom_id res chain seq x y z
N MET A 1 16.18 7.68 -38.69
CA MET A 1 14.89 8.15 -38.19
C MET A 1 14.84 7.77 -36.73
N SER A 2 14.74 8.74 -35.83
CA SER A 2 14.58 8.43 -34.40
C SER A 2 13.21 7.76 -34.22
N VAL A 3 13.21 6.53 -33.74
CA VAL A 3 11.97 5.84 -33.37
C VAL A 3 11.41 6.59 -32.15
N HIS A 4 10.35 7.38 -32.37
CA HIS A 4 9.63 8.02 -31.25
C HIS A 4 8.76 6.96 -30.59
N HIS A 5 9.17 6.46 -29.44
CA HIS A 5 8.40 5.52 -28.66
C HIS A 5 7.15 6.19 -28.09
N GLN A 6 5.98 5.59 -28.36
CA GLN A 6 4.70 6.09 -27.85
C GLN A 6 4.44 5.61 -26.43
N ILE A 7 4.14 6.53 -25.51
CA ILE A 7 3.75 6.24 -24.14
C ILE A 7 2.27 6.63 -23.95
N VAL A 8 1.44 5.68 -23.57
CA VAL A 8 0.01 5.88 -23.32
C VAL A 8 -0.25 6.08 -21.83
N PHE A 9 -0.79 7.23 -21.48
CA PHE A 9 -1.21 7.58 -20.12
C PHE A 9 -2.70 7.30 -19.95
N ILE A 10 -3.03 6.24 -19.21
CA ILE A 10 -4.41 5.84 -18.93
C ILE A 10 -4.97 6.63 -17.74
N ASP A 11 -4.16 6.85 -16.72
CA ASP A 11 -4.50 7.68 -15.56
C ASP A 11 -3.61 8.92 -15.51
N GLU A 12 -4.14 10.02 -14.98
CA GLU A 12 -3.43 11.29 -14.87
C GLU A 12 -2.40 11.25 -13.73
N PRO A 13 -1.08 11.35 -14.03
CA PRO A 13 -0.03 11.47 -13.04
C PRO A 13 0.21 12.93 -12.66
N HIS A 14 1.10 13.15 -11.69
CA HIS A 14 1.74 14.47 -11.56
C HIS A 14 2.48 14.82 -12.87
N PRO A 15 2.42 16.09 -13.35
CA PRO A 15 2.96 16.50 -14.64
C PRO A 15 4.45 16.20 -14.87
N VAL A 16 5.23 16.09 -13.80
CA VAL A 16 6.68 15.82 -13.88
C VAL A 16 7.01 14.55 -14.67
N LEU A 17 6.17 13.51 -14.60
CA LEU A 17 6.42 12.25 -15.34
C LEU A 17 6.34 12.48 -16.85
N ALA A 18 5.26 13.08 -17.33
CA ALA A 18 5.07 13.35 -18.75
C ALA A 18 6.16 14.34 -19.27
N GLN A 19 6.46 15.39 -18.51
CA GLN A 19 7.51 16.37 -18.87
C GLN A 19 8.89 15.70 -19.05
N ARG A 20 9.28 14.83 -18.12
CA ARG A 20 10.56 14.10 -18.21
C ARG A 20 10.59 13.14 -19.39
N LEU A 21 9.52 12.38 -19.65
CA LEU A 21 9.44 11.45 -20.77
C LEU A 21 9.43 12.18 -22.13
N MET A 22 8.72 13.30 -22.24
CA MET A 22 8.79 14.17 -23.43
C MET A 22 10.21 14.75 -23.65
N GLY A 23 10.89 15.11 -22.54
CA GLY A 23 12.29 15.56 -22.59
C GLY A 23 13.26 14.50 -23.11
N LEU A 24 12.92 13.21 -22.98
CA LEU A 24 13.64 12.07 -23.57
C LEU A 24 13.22 11.76 -25.01
N GLY A 25 12.32 12.56 -25.62
CA GLY A 25 11.84 12.37 -26.98
C GLY A 25 10.72 11.35 -27.13
N MET A 26 10.03 10.98 -26.02
CA MET A 26 8.87 10.09 -26.08
C MET A 26 7.63 10.82 -26.59
N ASP A 27 6.79 10.13 -27.39
CA ASP A 27 5.47 10.62 -27.82
C ASP A 27 4.43 10.25 -26.73
N CYS A 28 4.02 11.22 -25.90
CA CYS A 28 3.09 11.00 -24.80
C CYS A 28 1.64 11.22 -25.24
N ARG A 29 0.81 10.18 -25.13
CA ARG A 29 -0.63 10.24 -25.42
C ARG A 29 -1.45 10.10 -24.16
N PHE A 30 -2.41 10.99 -23.99
CA PHE A 30 -3.23 11.10 -22.76
C PHE A 30 -4.64 10.60 -23.04
N LEU A 31 -5.00 9.46 -22.41
CA LEU A 31 -6.30 8.78 -22.57
C LEU A 31 -7.11 8.76 -21.26
N TYR A 32 -7.04 9.84 -20.49
CA TYR A 32 -7.62 9.92 -19.14
C TYR A 32 -9.13 9.67 -19.08
N GLN A 33 -9.87 10.01 -20.13
CA GLN A 33 -11.32 9.84 -20.20
C GLN A 33 -11.75 8.70 -21.14
N ALA A 34 -10.78 8.03 -21.79
CA ALA A 34 -11.08 6.99 -22.76
C ALA A 34 -11.67 5.74 -22.08
N THR A 35 -12.64 5.13 -22.73
CA THR A 35 -13.16 3.81 -22.36
C THR A 35 -12.11 2.73 -22.62
N ARG A 36 -12.30 1.54 -22.03
CA ARG A 36 -11.40 0.41 -22.27
C ARG A 36 -11.27 0.10 -23.78
N GLN A 37 -12.39 0.14 -24.54
CA GLN A 37 -12.37 -0.15 -25.97
C GLN A 37 -11.57 0.89 -26.75
N GLU A 38 -11.71 2.17 -26.42
CA GLU A 38 -10.94 3.25 -27.05
C GLU A 38 -9.44 3.16 -26.71
N ILE A 39 -9.10 2.70 -25.50
CA ILE A 39 -7.70 2.44 -25.13
C ILE A 39 -7.15 1.31 -25.99
N LEU A 40 -7.81 0.14 -26.03
CA LEU A 40 -7.37 -1.03 -26.81
C LEU A 40 -7.10 -0.68 -28.28
N ALA A 41 -7.95 0.16 -28.89
CA ALA A 41 -7.81 0.59 -30.29
C ALA A 41 -6.57 1.49 -30.55
N GLN A 42 -5.87 1.95 -29.51
CA GLN A 42 -4.71 2.85 -29.63
C GLN A 42 -3.39 2.22 -29.15
N LEU A 43 -3.36 0.92 -28.87
CA LEU A 43 -2.18 0.25 -28.30
C LEU A 43 -1.24 -0.38 -29.34
N ASP A 44 -1.58 -0.42 -30.62
CA ASP A 44 -0.81 -1.11 -31.68
C ASP A 44 0.68 -0.68 -31.74
N HIS A 45 0.98 0.60 -31.50
CA HIS A 45 2.33 1.16 -31.48
C HIS A 45 2.77 1.59 -30.07
N CYS A 46 2.02 1.17 -29.03
CA CYS A 46 2.30 1.57 -27.66
C CYS A 46 3.56 0.87 -27.13
N TYR A 47 4.55 1.66 -26.76
CA TYR A 47 5.82 1.19 -26.16
C TYR A 47 5.76 1.13 -24.64
N GLY A 48 5.01 2.02 -24.00
CA GLY A 48 4.86 2.06 -22.54
C GLY A 48 3.46 2.50 -22.13
N ILE A 49 2.96 1.93 -21.03
CA ILE A 49 1.68 2.29 -20.42
C ILE A 49 1.91 2.88 -19.05
N VAL A 50 1.28 4.02 -18.76
CA VAL A 50 1.20 4.62 -17.42
C VAL A 50 -0.22 4.46 -16.89
N VAL A 51 -0.36 3.80 -15.73
CA VAL A 51 -1.66 3.46 -15.15
C VAL A 51 -1.63 3.59 -13.61
N ARG A 52 -2.78 3.92 -13.01
CA ARG A 52 -2.97 3.82 -11.55
C ARG A 52 -3.79 2.56 -11.23
N SER A 53 -5.11 2.59 -11.44
CA SER A 53 -6.00 1.45 -11.16
C SER A 53 -7.30 1.47 -11.95
N ARG A 54 -7.56 2.48 -12.79
CA ARG A 54 -8.81 2.67 -13.52
C ARG A 54 -9.10 1.55 -14.51
N VAL A 55 -8.06 1.00 -15.15
CA VAL A 55 -8.18 -0.06 -16.14
C VAL A 55 -7.31 -1.25 -15.71
N ARG A 56 -7.86 -2.44 -15.83
CA ARG A 56 -7.12 -3.69 -15.61
C ARG A 56 -6.17 -3.94 -16.78
N ILE A 57 -4.91 -4.21 -16.48
CA ILE A 57 -3.86 -4.60 -17.44
C ILE A 57 -3.85 -6.14 -17.49
N ASP A 58 -4.88 -6.68 -18.10
CA ASP A 58 -5.05 -8.12 -18.29
C ASP A 58 -4.42 -8.60 -19.60
N ARG A 59 -4.55 -9.90 -19.85
CA ARG A 59 -4.03 -10.55 -21.05
C ARG A 59 -4.52 -9.89 -22.36
N GLU A 60 -5.81 -9.54 -22.45
CA GLU A 60 -6.38 -8.90 -23.64
C GLU A 60 -5.69 -7.57 -23.94
N LEU A 61 -5.49 -6.73 -22.91
CA LEU A 61 -4.82 -5.45 -23.09
C LEU A 61 -3.34 -5.62 -23.43
N LEU A 62 -2.65 -6.55 -22.78
CA LEU A 62 -1.25 -6.85 -23.07
C LEU A 62 -1.09 -7.37 -24.51
N GLU A 63 -1.98 -8.24 -24.98
CA GLU A 63 -1.98 -8.77 -26.36
C GLU A 63 -2.29 -7.71 -27.42
N ALA A 64 -3.13 -6.72 -27.09
CA ALA A 64 -3.43 -5.58 -27.98
C ALA A 64 -2.24 -4.61 -28.17
N ALA A 65 -1.17 -4.75 -27.38
CA ALA A 65 0.02 -3.89 -27.42
C ALA A 65 1.26 -4.69 -27.81
N PRO A 66 1.46 -5.04 -29.11
CA PRO A 66 2.57 -5.91 -29.54
C PRO A 66 3.94 -5.28 -29.34
N ALA A 67 4.06 -3.95 -29.33
CA ALA A 67 5.29 -3.21 -29.14
C ALA A 67 5.57 -2.84 -27.66
N LEU A 68 4.72 -3.29 -26.72
CA LEU A 68 4.81 -2.89 -25.31
C LEU A 68 6.08 -3.42 -24.65
N ALA A 69 6.89 -2.52 -24.12
CA ALA A 69 8.11 -2.82 -23.40
C ALA A 69 7.94 -2.69 -21.87
N PHE A 70 7.07 -1.79 -21.39
CA PHE A 70 6.84 -1.62 -19.96
C PHE A 70 5.43 -1.15 -19.60
N VAL A 71 5.03 -1.46 -18.37
CA VAL A 71 3.89 -0.88 -17.65
C VAL A 71 4.40 -0.14 -16.43
N ALA A 72 4.11 1.15 -16.30
CA ALA A 72 4.46 1.99 -15.18
C ALA A 72 3.23 2.25 -14.30
N ARG A 73 3.22 1.64 -13.12
CA ARG A 73 2.13 1.74 -12.16
C ARG A 73 2.37 2.90 -11.18
N LEU A 74 1.49 3.91 -11.20
CA LEU A 74 1.48 5.05 -10.26
C LEU A 74 1.05 4.59 -8.86
N GLY A 75 1.97 3.97 -8.12
CA GLY A 75 1.76 3.42 -6.78
C GLY A 75 2.45 2.08 -6.55
N VAL A 76 1.92 1.25 -5.64
CA VAL A 76 2.61 0.07 -5.09
C VAL A 76 1.99 -1.25 -5.55
N GLY A 77 0.69 -1.43 -5.36
CA GLY A 77 -0.01 -2.70 -5.63
C GLY A 77 -0.14 -2.99 -7.12
N VAL A 78 -0.05 -4.26 -7.47
CA VAL A 78 -0.09 -4.75 -8.86
C VAL A 78 -1.25 -5.72 -9.12
N GLU A 79 -2.24 -5.74 -8.23
CA GLU A 79 -3.35 -6.69 -8.23
C GLU A 79 -4.24 -6.60 -9.49
N HIS A 80 -4.16 -5.50 -10.21
CA HIS A 80 -4.87 -5.26 -11.48
C HIS A 80 -4.01 -5.52 -12.73
N ILE A 81 -2.77 -6.05 -12.58
CA ILE A 81 -1.83 -6.34 -13.67
C ILE A 81 -1.63 -7.85 -13.76
N ASP A 82 -1.80 -8.44 -14.94
CA ASP A 82 -1.45 -9.84 -15.23
C ASP A 82 0.09 -9.96 -15.36
N LEU A 83 0.74 -10.17 -14.22
CA LEU A 83 2.20 -10.26 -14.15
C LEU A 83 2.76 -11.47 -14.91
N GLU A 84 2.02 -12.58 -14.94
CA GLU A 84 2.46 -13.79 -15.66
C GLU A 84 2.46 -13.56 -17.17
N CYS A 85 1.39 -12.94 -17.69
CA CYS A 85 1.32 -12.58 -19.10
C CYS A 85 2.35 -11.49 -19.45
N ALA A 86 2.54 -10.48 -18.61
CA ALA A 86 3.57 -9.45 -18.81
C ALA A 86 4.96 -10.06 -18.89
N ALA A 87 5.30 -10.96 -17.96
CA ALA A 87 6.59 -11.67 -17.95
C ALA A 87 6.82 -12.55 -19.18
N ALA A 88 5.80 -13.33 -19.57
CA ALA A 88 5.87 -14.20 -20.75
C ALA A 88 6.11 -13.41 -22.05
N ARG A 89 5.72 -12.13 -22.07
CA ARG A 89 5.90 -11.20 -23.20
C ARG A 89 7.16 -10.32 -23.07
N GLY A 90 7.93 -10.45 -21.99
CA GLY A 90 9.10 -9.60 -21.74
C GLY A 90 8.73 -8.14 -21.42
N VAL A 91 7.50 -7.88 -20.94
CA VAL A 91 7.04 -6.55 -20.53
C VAL A 91 7.47 -6.29 -19.09
N GLU A 92 8.27 -5.22 -18.88
CA GLU A 92 8.70 -4.82 -17.53
C GLU A 92 7.57 -4.10 -16.79
N VAL A 93 7.43 -4.36 -15.47
CA VAL A 93 6.42 -3.69 -14.64
C VAL A 93 7.11 -2.85 -13.58
N PHE A 94 6.98 -1.54 -13.68
CA PHE A 94 7.52 -0.58 -12.71
C PHE A 94 6.44 -0.18 -11.72
N THR A 95 6.78 -0.22 -10.42
CA THR A 95 6.01 0.36 -9.31
C THR A 95 6.82 1.46 -8.65
N SER A 96 6.17 2.26 -7.79
CA SER A 96 6.81 3.43 -7.17
C SER A 96 6.60 3.50 -5.64
N PRO A 97 6.92 2.43 -4.89
CA PRO A 97 6.70 2.40 -3.43
C PRO A 97 7.50 3.50 -2.72
N GLU A 98 8.64 3.89 -3.22
CA GLU A 98 9.49 4.94 -2.66
C GLU A 98 8.78 6.31 -2.67
N GLY A 99 7.86 6.52 -3.62
CA GLY A 99 7.13 7.78 -3.77
C GLY A 99 6.06 8.04 -2.71
N SER A 100 5.56 7.00 -2.03
CA SER A 100 4.50 7.14 -1.01
C SER A 100 4.86 6.61 0.37
N ARG A 101 6.01 5.99 0.56
CA ARG A 101 6.39 5.35 1.83
C ARG A 101 6.31 6.30 3.02
N ASP A 102 6.71 7.54 2.82
CA ASP A 102 6.73 8.56 3.87
C ASP A 102 5.31 8.98 4.26
N THR A 103 4.45 9.20 3.27
CA THR A 103 3.02 9.50 3.45
C THR A 103 2.30 8.37 4.19
N VAL A 104 2.52 7.11 3.77
CA VAL A 104 1.92 5.94 4.43
C VAL A 104 2.36 5.82 5.88
N ALA A 105 3.65 6.06 6.16
CA ALA A 105 4.19 5.98 7.50
C ALA A 105 3.61 7.06 8.43
N GLU A 106 3.47 8.29 7.94
CA GLU A 106 2.87 9.40 8.70
C GLU A 106 1.37 9.17 8.93
N HIS A 107 0.65 8.68 7.92
CA HIS A 107 -0.76 8.34 8.06
C HIS A 107 -0.96 7.21 9.09
N ALA A 108 -0.19 6.13 9.00
CA ALA A 108 -0.24 5.02 9.97
C ALA A 108 0.03 5.49 11.40
N LEU A 109 1.00 6.39 11.60
CA LEU A 109 1.29 7.00 12.89
C LEU A 109 0.13 7.89 13.35
N GLY A 110 -0.43 8.70 12.46
CA GLY A 110 -1.60 9.53 12.75
C GLY A 110 -2.81 8.70 13.20
N MET A 111 -3.11 7.60 12.50
CA MET A 111 -4.17 6.67 12.87
C MET A 111 -3.89 5.99 14.21
N LEU A 112 -2.64 5.57 14.46
CA LEU A 112 -2.24 4.98 15.74
C LEU A 112 -2.46 5.97 16.90
N LEU A 113 -2.02 7.21 16.75
CA LEU A 113 -2.22 8.26 17.77
C LEU A 113 -3.71 8.58 17.95
N MET A 114 -4.48 8.63 16.87
CA MET A 114 -5.93 8.82 16.92
C MET A 114 -6.63 7.71 17.70
N LEU A 115 -6.19 6.45 17.50
CA LEU A 115 -6.71 5.28 18.20
C LEU A 115 -6.34 5.30 19.68
N LEU A 116 -5.05 5.43 19.99
CA LEU A 116 -4.56 5.36 21.37
C LEU A 116 -5.07 6.50 22.27
N ASN A 117 -5.22 7.70 21.71
CA ASN A 117 -5.67 8.88 22.44
C ASN A 117 -7.18 9.16 22.30
N ASN A 118 -7.95 8.26 21.68
CA ASN A 118 -9.41 8.41 21.47
C ASN A 118 -9.79 9.72 20.76
N LEU A 119 -8.92 10.29 19.90
CA LEU A 119 -9.10 11.65 19.35
C LEU A 119 -10.40 11.79 18.57
N GLY A 120 -10.71 10.83 17.69
CA GLY A 120 -11.94 10.87 16.87
C GLY A 120 -13.22 10.81 17.69
N ARG A 121 -13.24 10.00 18.76
CA ARG A 121 -14.37 9.94 19.69
C ARG A 121 -14.50 11.24 20.49
N ALA A 122 -13.40 11.73 21.05
CA ALA A 122 -13.39 12.96 21.84
C ALA A 122 -13.84 14.17 21.01
N ASP A 123 -13.36 14.32 19.77
CA ASP A 123 -13.78 15.39 18.86
C ASP A 123 -15.30 15.34 18.59
N ARG A 124 -15.84 14.16 18.24
CA ARG A 124 -17.28 13.99 18.02
C ARG A 124 -18.10 14.37 19.27
N GLN A 125 -17.66 13.94 20.46
CA GLN A 125 -18.36 14.25 21.72
C GLN A 125 -18.38 15.75 22.01
N VAL A 126 -17.24 16.44 21.86
CA VAL A 126 -17.16 17.90 22.10
C VAL A 126 -18.03 18.66 21.11
N ARG A 127 -17.99 18.31 19.81
CA ARG A 127 -18.87 18.92 18.79
C ARG A 127 -20.36 18.65 19.03
N ALA A 128 -20.69 17.50 19.66
CA ALA A 128 -22.05 17.17 20.09
C ALA A 128 -22.44 17.80 21.44
N GLY A 129 -21.60 18.66 22.02
CA GLY A 129 -21.88 19.36 23.28
C GLY A 129 -21.55 18.56 24.55
N SER A 130 -20.84 17.44 24.46
CA SER A 130 -20.44 16.62 25.60
C SER A 130 -18.98 16.87 25.98
N TRP A 131 -18.70 17.11 27.27
CA TRP A 131 -17.34 17.34 27.79
C TRP A 131 -16.91 16.19 28.69
N ILE A 132 -16.39 15.10 28.10
CA ILE A 132 -16.07 13.85 28.78
C ILE A 132 -14.55 13.67 28.85
N ARG A 133 -13.96 13.73 30.04
CA ARG A 133 -12.51 13.58 30.28
C ARG A 133 -12.13 12.12 30.57
N GLU A 134 -12.69 11.53 31.65
CA GLU A 134 -12.30 10.17 32.09
C GLU A 134 -12.57 9.09 31.05
N GLY A 135 -13.70 9.13 30.37
CA GLY A 135 -14.02 8.19 29.30
C GLY A 135 -13.08 8.25 28.10
N ASN A 136 -12.30 9.32 27.96
CA ASN A 136 -11.34 9.55 26.86
C ASN A 136 -9.87 9.41 27.28
N ARG A 137 -9.61 8.84 28.47
CA ARG A 137 -8.23 8.55 28.90
C ARG A 137 -7.53 7.64 27.88
N GLY A 138 -6.40 8.10 27.34
CA GLY A 138 -5.63 7.41 26.30
C GLY A 138 -4.53 6.51 26.86
N ALA A 139 -3.79 5.91 25.93
CA ALA A 139 -2.58 5.14 26.17
C ALA A 139 -1.38 5.77 25.45
N GLU A 140 -0.19 5.71 26.04
CA GLU A 140 1.04 6.23 25.45
C GLU A 140 1.72 5.17 24.57
N ILE A 141 2.46 5.59 23.56
CA ILE A 141 3.37 4.72 22.79
C ILE A 141 4.65 4.46 23.59
N LYS A 142 5.11 5.44 24.37
CA LYS A 142 6.32 5.35 25.17
C LYS A 142 6.35 4.08 26.03
N GLY A 143 7.47 3.37 25.98
CA GLY A 143 7.68 2.14 26.72
C GLY A 143 6.94 0.91 26.22
N LYS A 144 6.19 1.02 25.11
CA LYS A 144 5.56 -0.12 24.43
C LYS A 144 6.48 -0.72 23.38
N THR A 145 6.20 -1.96 23.02
CA THR A 145 6.84 -2.65 21.90
C THR A 145 5.93 -2.57 20.67
N VAL A 146 6.43 -1.96 19.61
CA VAL A 146 5.76 -1.91 18.30
C VAL A 146 6.32 -3.03 17.43
N GLY A 147 5.48 -4.00 17.06
CA GLY A 147 5.82 -5.08 16.14
C GLY A 147 5.46 -4.70 14.71
N ILE A 148 6.43 -4.65 13.82
CA ILE A 148 6.28 -4.37 12.40
C ILE A 148 6.29 -5.69 11.63
N LEU A 149 5.15 -6.05 11.04
CA LEU A 149 5.01 -7.23 10.19
C LEU A 149 5.28 -6.84 8.74
N GLY A 150 6.46 -7.22 8.21
CA GLY A 150 6.97 -6.81 6.91
C GLY A 150 7.89 -5.58 6.99
N TYR A 151 9.20 -5.80 6.81
CA TYR A 151 10.22 -4.75 6.89
C TYR A 151 10.75 -4.36 5.50
N GLY A 152 9.81 -3.88 4.67
CA GLY A 152 10.06 -3.29 3.34
C GLY A 152 10.02 -1.76 3.38
N ASN A 153 9.73 -1.12 2.24
CA ASN A 153 9.67 0.35 2.12
C ASN A 153 8.78 1.00 3.18
N MET A 154 7.56 0.46 3.38
CA MET A 154 6.58 1.04 4.32
C MET A 154 6.95 0.76 5.78
N GLY A 155 7.32 -0.49 6.09
CA GLY A 155 7.69 -0.87 7.46
C GLY A 155 8.92 -0.11 7.97
N THR A 156 9.95 0.04 7.14
CA THR A 156 11.15 0.84 7.47
C THR A 156 10.80 2.31 7.68
N ALA A 157 9.99 2.89 6.79
CA ALA A 157 9.57 4.29 6.92
C ALA A 157 8.73 4.52 8.18
N PHE A 158 7.87 3.57 8.57
CA PHE A 158 7.11 3.63 9.81
C PHE A 158 8.01 3.52 11.04
N ALA A 159 8.96 2.57 11.06
CA ALA A 159 9.95 2.44 12.14
C ALA A 159 10.73 3.74 12.34
N GLN A 160 11.14 4.39 11.26
CA GLN A 160 11.82 5.67 11.30
C GLN A 160 11.00 6.77 11.99
N ARG A 161 9.68 6.83 11.76
CA ARG A 161 8.79 7.83 12.41
C ARG A 161 8.57 7.56 13.89
N LEU A 162 8.78 6.34 14.35
CA LEU A 162 8.65 5.98 15.77
C LEU A 162 9.82 6.42 16.65
N GLN A 163 10.93 6.89 16.09
CA GLN A 163 12.15 7.22 16.84
C GLN A 163 11.94 8.21 18.00
N GLY A 164 11.01 9.16 17.84
CA GLY A 164 10.72 10.17 18.88
C GLY A 164 9.81 9.69 20.02
N PHE A 165 9.29 8.45 19.96
CA PHE A 165 8.29 7.96 20.91
C PHE A 165 8.86 7.12 22.05
N GLU A 166 10.16 6.90 22.09
CA GLU A 166 10.81 6.04 23.11
C GLU A 166 10.16 4.65 23.21
N ALA A 167 9.72 4.10 22.08
CA ALA A 167 9.19 2.76 21.93
C ALA A 167 10.30 1.79 21.49
N ARG A 168 10.19 0.53 21.89
CA ARG A 168 10.96 -0.53 21.28
C ARG A 168 10.30 -0.95 19.98
N VAL A 169 11.05 -1.07 18.90
CA VAL A 169 10.52 -1.48 17.60
C VAL A 169 11.12 -2.84 17.22
N LEU A 170 10.25 -3.84 17.08
CA LEU A 170 10.59 -5.17 16.56
C LEU A 170 10.09 -5.28 15.13
N ALA A 171 10.88 -5.87 14.25
CA ALA A 171 10.46 -6.16 12.88
C ALA A 171 10.56 -7.66 12.60
N TYR A 172 9.54 -8.21 11.94
CA TYR A 172 9.57 -9.55 11.37
C TYR A 172 9.33 -9.49 9.87
N ASP A 173 10.24 -10.09 9.10
CA ASP A 173 10.11 -10.25 7.66
C ASP A 173 10.38 -11.72 7.28
N LYS A 174 9.42 -12.35 6.58
CA LYS A 174 9.51 -13.77 6.22
C LYS A 174 10.63 -14.08 5.22
N TYR A 175 10.98 -13.09 4.40
CA TYR A 175 11.86 -13.29 3.24
C TYR A 175 13.25 -12.70 3.42
N LYS A 176 13.50 -11.99 4.51
CA LYS A 176 14.76 -11.31 4.79
C LYS A 176 15.41 -11.85 6.05
N SER A 177 16.73 -11.71 6.12
CA SER A 177 17.54 -11.96 7.31
C SER A 177 18.65 -10.91 7.39
N GLY A 178 19.08 -10.52 8.59
CA GLY A 178 20.10 -9.52 8.81
C GLY A 178 19.65 -8.11 8.39
N TYR A 179 18.35 -7.82 8.48
CA TYR A 179 17.76 -6.55 8.05
C TYR A 179 17.55 -5.55 9.20
N GLY A 180 17.86 -5.95 10.43
CA GLY A 180 17.82 -5.03 11.57
C GLY A 180 18.72 -3.82 11.34
N ASP A 181 18.24 -2.65 11.74
CA ASP A 181 18.94 -1.38 11.55
C ASP A 181 18.79 -0.48 12.79
N GLN A 182 19.12 0.80 12.64
CA GLN A 182 18.99 1.77 13.74
C GLN A 182 17.53 2.07 14.16
N TYR A 183 16.55 1.63 13.39
CA TYR A 183 15.12 1.93 13.59
C TYR A 183 14.33 0.75 14.14
N ALA A 184 14.76 -0.49 13.86
CA ALA A 184 14.08 -1.70 14.33
C ALA A 184 15.04 -2.85 14.57
N GLU A 185 14.77 -3.62 15.63
CA GLU A 185 15.43 -4.90 15.91
C GLU A 185 14.77 -6.00 15.08
N GLU A 186 15.58 -6.82 14.41
CA GLU A 186 15.10 -8.05 13.79
C GLU A 186 14.63 -9.03 14.87
N ALA A 187 13.44 -9.60 14.72
CA ALA A 187 12.88 -10.55 15.66
C ALA A 187 12.39 -11.82 14.97
N ASP A 188 12.55 -12.96 15.64
CA ASP A 188 11.83 -14.17 15.30
C ASP A 188 10.34 -14.07 15.68
N LEU A 189 9.50 -14.96 15.14
CA LEU A 189 8.06 -14.95 15.40
C LEU A 189 7.72 -15.16 16.89
N ASP A 190 8.49 -15.93 17.61
CA ASP A 190 8.20 -16.22 19.03
C ASP A 190 8.45 -14.98 19.91
N THR A 191 9.53 -14.27 19.67
CA THR A 191 9.80 -12.98 20.31
C THR A 191 8.78 -11.93 19.89
N PHE A 192 8.45 -11.88 18.61
CA PHE A 192 7.46 -10.97 18.05
C PHE A 192 6.08 -11.13 18.72
N PHE A 193 5.58 -12.36 18.84
CA PHE A 193 4.30 -12.63 19.51
C PHE A 193 4.33 -12.42 21.03
N ARG A 194 5.47 -12.69 21.66
CA ARG A 194 5.61 -12.56 23.11
C ARG A 194 5.64 -11.10 23.57
N GLU A 195 6.25 -10.23 22.77
CA GLU A 195 6.64 -8.90 23.27
C GLU A 195 5.82 -7.75 22.65
N THR A 196 5.16 -7.95 21.51
CA THR A 196 4.41 -6.89 20.81
C THR A 196 3.21 -6.41 21.63
N ASP A 197 3.07 -5.10 21.76
CA ASP A 197 1.90 -4.38 22.29
C ASP A 197 1.09 -3.71 21.17
N ILE A 198 1.75 -3.32 20.08
CA ILE A 198 1.14 -2.65 18.91
C ILE A 198 1.63 -3.36 17.66
N LEU A 199 0.71 -4.01 16.92
CA LEU A 199 1.00 -4.65 15.64
C LEU A 199 0.76 -3.65 14.51
N SER A 200 1.77 -3.42 13.65
CA SER A 200 1.63 -2.66 12.40
C SER A 200 1.92 -3.56 11.20
N VAL A 201 0.97 -3.60 10.25
CA VAL A 201 0.99 -4.52 9.11
C VAL A 201 1.49 -3.81 7.86
N HIS A 202 2.55 -4.35 7.25
CA HIS A 202 3.20 -3.80 6.04
C HIS A 202 3.56 -4.88 5.01
N ILE A 203 2.89 -6.03 5.05
CA ILE A 203 3.08 -7.11 4.07
C ILE A 203 2.19 -6.90 2.85
N PRO A 204 2.66 -7.25 1.62
CA PRO A 204 1.85 -7.16 0.41
C PRO A 204 0.74 -8.22 0.41
N TYR A 205 -0.30 -7.99 -0.38
CA TYR A 205 -1.23 -9.06 -0.71
C TYR A 205 -0.63 -9.97 -1.79
N MET A 206 -0.61 -11.24 -1.48
CA MET A 206 -0.34 -12.36 -2.39
C MET A 206 -1.29 -13.50 -2.01
N PRO A 207 -1.57 -14.46 -2.89
CA PRO A 207 -2.41 -15.62 -2.53
C PRO A 207 -1.96 -16.34 -1.25
N SER A 208 -0.63 -16.41 -1.01
CA SER A 208 -0.05 -17.01 0.20
C SER A 208 -0.23 -16.15 1.47
N ASN A 209 -0.64 -14.89 1.34
CA ASN A 209 -0.92 -13.97 2.45
C ASN A 209 -2.42 -13.71 2.62
N HIS A 210 -3.29 -14.42 1.87
CA HIS A 210 -4.73 -14.30 2.03
C HIS A 210 -5.15 -14.71 3.43
N TYR A 211 -5.77 -13.79 4.18
CA TYR A 211 -6.12 -13.94 5.59
C TYR A 211 -4.96 -14.43 6.48
N PHE A 212 -3.73 -13.98 6.17
CA PHE A 212 -2.56 -14.31 6.98
C PHE A 212 -2.75 -13.93 8.45
N ILE A 213 -3.47 -12.82 8.69
CA ILE A 213 -3.85 -12.39 10.04
C ILE A 213 -5.28 -12.84 10.28
N ASP A 214 -5.41 -14.06 10.77
CA ASP A 214 -6.64 -14.73 11.17
C ASP A 214 -6.73 -14.87 12.71
N ALA A 215 -7.72 -15.61 13.17
CA ALA A 215 -7.91 -15.95 14.57
C ALA A 215 -6.67 -16.57 15.20
N HIS A 216 -6.06 -17.56 14.51
CA HIS A 216 -4.90 -18.28 15.03
C HIS A 216 -3.69 -17.37 15.18
N PHE A 217 -3.43 -16.51 14.20
CA PHE A 217 -2.36 -15.54 14.26
C PHE A 217 -2.55 -14.54 15.42
N LEU A 218 -3.76 -13.98 15.58
CA LEU A 218 -4.07 -13.03 16.64
C LEU A 218 -3.97 -13.66 18.04
N ASP A 219 -4.37 -14.93 18.19
CA ASP A 219 -4.34 -15.62 19.48
C ASP A 219 -2.91 -15.94 19.97
N ARG A 220 -1.90 -15.97 19.07
CA ARG A 220 -0.50 -16.19 19.43
C ARG A 220 0.13 -15.05 20.24
N PHE A 221 -0.37 -13.83 20.15
CA PHE A 221 0.19 -12.75 20.97
C PHE A 221 0.02 -13.04 22.48
N ALA A 222 1.09 -12.91 23.25
CA ALA A 222 1.04 -13.14 24.71
C ALA A 222 0.22 -12.08 25.45
N LYS A 223 0.14 -10.87 24.89
CA LYS A 223 -0.54 -9.70 25.44
C LYS A 223 -1.75 -9.32 24.57
N PRO A 224 -2.74 -8.59 25.12
CA PRO A 224 -3.68 -7.83 24.29
C PRO A 224 -2.93 -6.76 23.48
N ILE A 225 -3.30 -6.61 22.21
CA ILE A 225 -2.61 -5.73 21.25
C ILE A 225 -3.51 -4.65 20.66
N TYR A 226 -2.92 -3.55 20.20
CA TYR A 226 -3.50 -2.67 19.19
C TYR A 226 -3.05 -3.11 17.81
N LEU A 227 -3.88 -2.90 16.78
CA LEU A 227 -3.58 -3.29 15.41
C LEU A 227 -3.68 -2.07 14.47
N VAL A 228 -2.70 -1.89 13.57
CA VAL A 228 -2.72 -0.92 12.49
C VAL A 228 -2.54 -1.66 11.17
N ASN A 229 -3.44 -1.48 10.22
CA ASN A 229 -3.33 -2.03 8.87
C ASN A 229 -3.50 -0.94 7.81
N THR A 230 -2.39 -0.56 7.17
CA THR A 230 -2.32 0.32 6.00
C THR A 230 -1.75 -0.41 4.79
N ALA A 231 -1.73 -1.75 4.81
CA ALA A 231 -1.17 -2.59 3.76
C ALA A 231 -2.24 -3.01 2.74
N ARG A 232 -2.94 -4.11 3.01
CA ARG A 232 -4.04 -4.64 2.18
C ARG A 232 -5.13 -5.24 3.05
N GLY A 233 -6.39 -5.05 2.66
CA GLY A 233 -7.55 -5.56 3.40
C GLY A 233 -7.59 -7.08 3.49
N LEU A 234 -7.37 -7.77 2.36
CA LEU A 234 -7.39 -9.24 2.27
C LEU A 234 -6.27 -9.97 3.03
N VAL A 235 -5.31 -9.24 3.62
CA VAL A 235 -4.31 -9.83 4.54
C VAL A 235 -4.91 -10.12 5.91
N LEU A 236 -5.99 -9.43 6.29
CA LEU A 236 -6.64 -9.51 7.59
C LEU A 236 -8.06 -10.05 7.44
N HIS A 237 -8.40 -11.10 8.19
CA HIS A 237 -9.76 -11.62 8.24
C HIS A 237 -10.61 -10.77 9.21
N THR A 238 -11.54 -9.99 8.69
CA THR A 238 -12.29 -8.98 9.46
C THR A 238 -13.18 -9.60 10.53
N GLN A 239 -13.80 -10.77 10.27
CA GLN A 239 -14.60 -11.49 11.25
C GLN A 239 -13.74 -11.85 12.48
N ASP A 240 -12.57 -12.45 12.27
CA ASP A 240 -11.68 -12.85 13.34
C ASP A 240 -11.17 -11.66 14.15
N LEU A 241 -10.84 -10.55 13.47
CA LEU A 241 -10.47 -9.30 14.13
C LEU A 241 -11.57 -8.84 15.08
N THR A 242 -12.82 -8.76 14.59
CA THR A 242 -13.94 -8.24 15.40
C THR A 242 -14.25 -9.12 16.60
N GLU A 243 -14.16 -10.44 16.47
CA GLU A 243 -14.29 -11.38 17.59
C GLU A 243 -13.18 -11.16 18.64
N ARG A 244 -11.95 -10.94 18.22
CA ARG A 244 -10.82 -10.64 19.13
C ARG A 244 -10.94 -9.24 19.74
N MET A 245 -11.55 -8.30 19.06
CA MET A 245 -11.91 -7.00 19.66
C MET A 245 -13.02 -7.16 20.71
N LYS A 246 -14.04 -7.98 20.45
CA LYS A 246 -15.13 -8.28 21.42
C LYS A 246 -14.58 -8.98 22.66
N SER A 247 -13.66 -9.93 22.53
CA SER A 247 -13.04 -10.66 23.63
C SER A 247 -11.97 -9.83 24.40
N GLY A 248 -11.52 -8.69 23.85
CA GLY A 248 -10.45 -7.87 24.44
C GLY A 248 -9.04 -8.32 24.11
N LYS A 249 -8.84 -9.32 23.26
CA LYS A 249 -7.54 -9.75 22.73
C LYS A 249 -6.93 -8.69 21.83
N VAL A 250 -7.77 -8.02 21.01
CA VAL A 250 -7.41 -6.80 20.30
C VAL A 250 -8.10 -5.63 20.98
N LEU A 251 -7.30 -4.72 21.52
CA LEU A 251 -7.76 -3.56 22.28
C LEU A 251 -8.41 -2.51 21.39
N GLY A 252 -7.95 -2.41 20.14
CA GLY A 252 -8.49 -1.52 19.13
C GLY A 252 -7.74 -1.71 17.81
N ALA A 253 -8.37 -1.25 16.71
CA ALA A 253 -7.83 -1.39 15.36
C ALA A 253 -7.91 -0.07 14.58
N ALA A 254 -6.84 0.24 13.84
CA ALA A 254 -6.77 1.34 12.89
C ALA A 254 -6.59 0.75 11.48
N LEU A 255 -7.59 0.92 10.62
CA LEU A 255 -7.67 0.28 9.31
C LEU A 255 -7.86 1.33 8.22
N ASP A 256 -6.86 1.49 7.37
CA ASP A 256 -6.97 2.27 6.14
C ASP A 256 -7.51 1.42 4.98
N VAL A 257 -7.42 0.09 5.13
CA VAL A 257 -7.79 -0.92 4.14
C VAL A 257 -8.72 -1.96 4.76
N ILE A 258 -9.68 -2.48 3.97
CA ILE A 258 -10.63 -3.51 4.38
C ILE A 258 -10.75 -4.61 3.32
N GLU A 259 -11.13 -5.82 3.71
CA GLU A 259 -11.24 -6.96 2.78
C GLU A 259 -12.34 -6.83 1.74
N TYR A 260 -13.26 -5.88 1.93
CA TYR A 260 -14.42 -5.67 1.06
C TYR A 260 -14.19 -4.62 -0.02
N GLU A 261 -12.96 -4.09 -0.15
CA GLU A 261 -12.64 -3.09 -1.16
C GLU A 261 -12.69 -3.68 -2.58
N GLU A 262 -13.31 -2.94 -3.49
CA GLU A 262 -13.17 -3.18 -4.92
C GLU A 262 -11.88 -2.59 -5.46
N LEU A 263 -11.39 -3.10 -6.60
CA LEU A 263 -10.15 -2.61 -7.24
C LEU A 263 -10.20 -1.13 -7.62
N SER A 264 -11.40 -0.58 -7.84
CA SER A 264 -11.58 0.83 -8.23
C SER A 264 -11.65 1.80 -7.06
N PHE A 265 -11.83 1.32 -5.82
CA PHE A 265 -11.97 2.12 -4.58
C PHE A 265 -13.12 3.13 -4.54
N GLU A 266 -13.91 3.29 -5.62
CA GLU A 266 -14.83 4.43 -5.80
C GLU A 266 -16.30 4.14 -5.46
N LYS A 267 -16.70 2.87 -5.27
CA LYS A 267 -18.13 2.49 -5.20
C LYS A 267 -18.54 1.74 -3.94
N LEU A 268 -17.70 1.74 -2.92
CA LEU A 268 -18.03 1.06 -1.67
C LEU A 268 -19.07 1.87 -0.88
N ASN A 269 -20.24 1.27 -0.61
CA ASN A 269 -21.17 1.82 0.37
C ASN A 269 -20.95 1.14 1.73
N PRO A 270 -20.38 1.83 2.73
CA PRO A 270 -20.10 1.24 4.04
C PRO A 270 -21.33 0.71 4.78
N LEU A 271 -22.54 1.15 4.41
CA LEU A 271 -23.79 0.71 5.04
C LEU A 271 -24.22 -0.69 4.59
N ASP A 272 -23.79 -1.12 3.39
CA ASP A 272 -24.18 -2.39 2.78
C ASP A 272 -23.17 -3.51 3.10
N LEU A 273 -22.08 -3.22 3.84
CA LEU A 273 -21.06 -4.19 4.17
C LEU A 273 -21.50 -5.15 5.29
N PRO A 274 -20.88 -6.36 5.36
CA PRO A 274 -21.21 -7.40 6.32
C PRO A 274 -21.11 -6.97 7.79
N GLU A 275 -21.74 -7.77 8.69
CA GLU A 275 -21.81 -7.51 10.14
C GLU A 275 -20.45 -7.19 10.76
N PRO A 276 -19.34 -7.88 10.45
CA PRO A 276 -18.05 -7.54 11.04
C PRO A 276 -17.63 -6.09 10.78
N PHE A 277 -17.89 -5.57 9.57
CA PHE A 277 -17.61 -4.18 9.28
C PHE A 277 -18.59 -3.24 9.97
N GLN A 278 -19.87 -3.60 10.10
CA GLN A 278 -20.84 -2.79 10.84
C GLN A 278 -20.44 -2.65 12.31
N TYR A 279 -19.87 -3.71 12.92
CA TYR A 279 -19.29 -3.62 14.26
C TYR A 279 -18.13 -2.62 14.30
N LEU A 280 -17.17 -2.69 13.36
CA LEU A 280 -16.04 -1.76 13.30
C LEU A 280 -16.52 -0.32 13.14
N ARG A 281 -17.45 -0.07 12.22
CA ARG A 281 -18.02 1.25 11.94
C ARG A 281 -18.69 1.89 13.16
N GLN A 282 -19.25 1.10 14.06
CA GLN A 282 -19.92 1.57 15.27
C GLN A 282 -19.00 1.57 16.50
N SER A 283 -17.84 0.93 16.42
CA SER A 283 -16.94 0.78 17.55
C SER A 283 -16.12 2.04 17.81
N ASP A 284 -16.14 2.53 19.05
CA ASP A 284 -15.22 3.59 19.49
C ASP A 284 -13.75 3.14 19.56
N ARG A 285 -13.49 1.84 19.40
CA ARG A 285 -12.15 1.24 19.37
C ARG A 285 -11.64 0.98 17.95
N ALA A 286 -12.30 1.55 16.95
CA ALA A 286 -11.86 1.48 15.55
C ALA A 286 -11.61 2.87 14.98
N VAL A 287 -10.52 3.01 14.22
CA VAL A 287 -10.23 4.16 13.36
C VAL A 287 -10.23 3.65 11.92
N LEU A 288 -11.08 4.24 11.08
CA LEU A 288 -11.26 3.82 9.69
C LEU A 288 -10.98 4.97 8.75
N THR A 289 -10.21 4.72 7.69
CA THR A 289 -9.97 5.66 6.59
C THR A 289 -10.15 4.96 5.24
N PRO A 290 -10.54 5.65 4.16
CA PRO A 290 -10.98 5.04 2.91
C PRO A 290 -9.80 4.80 1.94
N HIS A 291 -8.78 4.03 2.34
CA HIS A 291 -7.59 3.67 1.58
C HIS A 291 -6.82 4.89 1.06
N ILE A 292 -6.51 5.81 1.96
CA ILE A 292 -5.85 7.09 1.67
C ILE A 292 -4.47 7.24 2.32
N ALA A 293 -3.92 6.20 2.94
CA ALA A 293 -2.63 6.28 3.61
C ALA A 293 -1.49 6.74 2.67
N GLY A 294 -1.56 6.36 1.39
CA GLY A 294 -0.62 6.81 0.37
C GLY A 294 -1.07 8.03 -0.45
N TRP A 295 -2.08 8.79 0.00
CA TRP A 295 -2.74 9.82 -0.80
C TRP A 295 -2.41 11.22 -0.28
N SER A 296 -1.27 11.77 -0.70
CA SER A 296 -0.87 13.15 -0.43
C SER A 296 -0.44 13.87 -1.71
N PHE A 297 -0.26 15.17 -1.65
CA PHE A 297 0.29 15.95 -2.77
C PHE A 297 1.71 15.50 -3.08
N GLU A 298 2.52 15.28 -2.05
CA GLU A 298 3.92 14.85 -2.15
C GLU A 298 4.02 13.43 -2.71
N SER A 299 3.13 12.50 -2.32
CA SER A 299 3.13 11.14 -2.85
C SER A 299 2.76 11.09 -4.34
N ASN A 300 1.87 11.98 -4.80
CA ASN A 300 1.52 12.06 -6.22
C ASN A 300 2.73 12.49 -7.07
N GLU A 301 3.47 13.50 -6.62
CA GLU A 301 4.73 13.91 -7.24
C GLU A 301 5.80 12.82 -7.11
N GLY A 302 5.95 12.24 -5.92
CA GLY A 302 6.90 11.18 -5.61
C GLY A 302 6.74 9.96 -6.50
N HIS A 303 5.51 9.48 -6.70
CA HIS A 303 5.24 8.37 -7.63
C HIS A 303 5.70 8.69 -9.04
N ALA A 304 5.38 9.88 -9.53
CA ALA A 304 5.73 10.31 -10.87
C ALA A 304 7.27 10.46 -11.05
N ALA A 305 7.95 11.03 -10.07
CA ALA A 305 9.42 11.20 -10.09
C ALA A 305 10.15 9.85 -10.07
N VAL A 306 9.75 8.94 -9.19
CA VAL A 306 10.32 7.57 -9.08
C VAL A 306 10.11 6.79 -10.37
N LEU A 307 8.92 6.84 -10.97
CA LEU A 307 8.66 6.15 -12.23
C LEU A 307 9.50 6.75 -13.37
N ALA A 308 9.62 8.08 -13.45
CA ALA A 308 10.46 8.71 -14.44
C ALA A 308 11.92 8.22 -14.34
N GLU A 309 12.47 8.14 -13.14
CA GLU A 309 13.83 7.62 -12.92
C GLU A 309 13.99 6.14 -13.32
N LYS A 310 12.99 5.30 -12.99
CA LYS A 310 13.01 3.88 -13.35
C LYS A 310 12.92 3.70 -14.87
N ILE A 311 12.05 4.44 -15.53
CA ILE A 311 11.89 4.41 -16.99
C ILE A 311 13.16 4.94 -17.69
N GLU A 312 13.74 6.05 -17.23
CA GLU A 312 14.98 6.59 -17.77
C GLU A 312 16.13 5.57 -17.69
N ARG A 313 16.29 4.90 -16.54
CA ARG A 313 17.29 3.84 -16.37
C ARG A 313 17.05 2.68 -17.34
N PHE A 314 15.81 2.24 -17.49
CA PHE A 314 15.42 1.17 -18.41
C PHE A 314 15.76 1.53 -19.86
N LEU A 315 15.39 2.73 -20.33
CA LEU A 315 15.68 3.20 -21.69
C LEU A 315 17.19 3.28 -21.96
N ASN A 316 17.96 3.77 -21.00
CA ASN A 316 19.41 3.85 -21.10
C ASN A 316 20.08 2.46 -21.17
N GLN A 317 19.58 1.49 -20.40
CA GLN A 317 20.07 0.10 -20.45
C GLN A 317 19.80 -0.54 -21.82
N GLN A 318 18.60 -0.40 -22.36
CA GLN A 318 18.27 -0.91 -23.69
C GLN A 318 19.12 -0.29 -24.81
N ALA A 319 19.43 1.01 -24.71
CA ALA A 319 20.30 1.67 -25.68
C ALA A 319 21.73 1.12 -25.68
N HIS A 320 22.22 0.56 -24.55
CA HIS A 320 23.59 0.05 -24.42
C HIS A 320 23.70 -1.45 -24.67
N THR A 321 22.69 -2.26 -24.40
CA THR A 321 22.78 -3.73 -24.42
C THR A 321 22.10 -4.35 -25.64
N GLY A 322 21.13 -3.68 -26.26
CA GLY A 322 20.32 -4.26 -27.34
C GLY A 322 19.46 -5.46 -26.89
N GLU A 323 19.52 -5.86 -25.63
CA GLU A 323 18.75 -6.96 -25.05
C GLU A 323 17.60 -6.45 -24.19
N PRO A 324 16.45 -7.15 -24.13
CA PRO A 324 15.39 -6.83 -23.20
C PRO A 324 15.92 -6.92 -21.76
N ALA A 325 15.75 -5.88 -20.97
CA ALA A 325 16.15 -5.85 -19.58
C ALA A 325 15.45 -7.00 -18.81
N GLY A 326 16.20 -7.70 -17.98
CA GLY A 326 15.65 -8.78 -17.16
C GLY A 326 14.58 -8.25 -16.19
N THR A 327 13.51 -9.01 -16.01
CA THR A 327 12.30 -8.68 -15.26
C THR A 327 12.59 -8.30 -13.79
N GLY A 328 12.71 -6.99 -13.51
CA GLY A 328 13.01 -6.44 -12.17
C GLY A 328 11.92 -6.70 -11.11
N TRP A 329 10.71 -7.12 -11.53
CA TRP A 329 9.61 -7.47 -10.60
C TRP A 329 9.81 -8.81 -9.86
N ARG A 330 10.76 -9.68 -10.29
CA ARG A 330 11.11 -10.91 -9.55
C ARG A 330 11.56 -10.67 -8.12
N ALA A 331 11.94 -9.46 -7.78
CA ALA A 331 12.26 -9.03 -6.42
C ALA A 331 11.02 -8.62 -5.60
N LEU A 332 9.82 -8.60 -6.20
CA LEU A 332 8.55 -8.23 -5.54
C LEU A 332 7.68 -9.45 -5.17
N LEU A 333 8.04 -10.65 -5.66
CA LEU A 333 7.47 -11.94 -5.31
C LEU A 333 8.42 -12.71 -4.38
#